data_9d583dc82b6048228a8abd5dc9a0ee88
#
_entry.id   9d583dc82b6048228a8abd5dc9a0ee88
#
_cell.length_a   1.000
_cell.length_b   1.000
_cell.length_c   1.000
_cell.angle_alpha   90.00
_cell.angle_beta   90.00
_cell.angle_gamma   90.00
#
_symmetry.space_group_name_H-M   'P 1'
#
loop_
_entity.id
_entity.type
_entity.pdbx_description
1 polymer ?
#
loop_
_entity_poly.entity_id
_entity_poly.type
_entity_poly.pdbx_seq_one_letter_code
_entity_poly.pdbx_strand_id
1 'polypeptide(L)'
;VNRRDFLKGAAATSAGAPLFGAVDQGVGPATTRTPLLAEYERLQFGCSYHFSMNTFTGDDYEIGAVPATTYNPTHLDVKQWIDIAKTLGARYAVLTAKHMSGFALWPTDDYTYDVAHSSNKTDVVGEFVANCKASGLKYGYYYCILDPHNEGKFDWNSMVPDHYYSLIKRQVTELHTKYPGAIYQLFDITWKITLEQRWELYRLVKKLNPNCVIVDNQGFDQSRRNQGRICEPKSWPTDVINGEDTLPPPEGHNPHVMFEGKQYYMPFETWLPTGPIYKPMPRMHSWFWRNDFTTQPADVIANAYRACIKGKSNLLLNLSPDNTGRITDEAVSTMRKVAQRIRA
;
A
#
# COMPACT_ATOMS: atom_id res chain seq x y z
N VAL A 1 2.14 0.66 23.24
CA VAL A 1 3.49 1.23 23.05
C VAL A 1 3.40 2.27 21.96
N ASN A 2 3.72 3.53 22.27
CA ASN A 2 3.44 4.68 21.43
C ASN A 2 4.46 4.75 20.27
N ARG A 3 4.02 4.96 19.04
CA ARG A 3 4.85 5.15 17.85
C ARG A 3 5.92 6.27 18.00
N ARG A 4 5.71 7.19 18.93
CA ARG A 4 6.67 8.26 19.29
C ARG A 4 7.92 7.75 20.03
N ASP A 5 7.80 6.71 20.84
CA ASP A 5 8.92 6.17 21.62
C ASP A 5 9.81 5.29 20.76
N PHE A 6 9.26 4.71 19.69
CA PHE A 6 9.98 3.95 18.69
C PHE A 6 10.97 4.82 17.89
N LEU A 7 10.62 6.07 17.59
CA LEU A 7 11.45 6.98 16.78
C LEU A 7 12.63 7.59 17.53
N LYS A 8 12.69 7.46 18.86
CA LYS A 8 13.79 8.00 19.68
C LYS A 8 14.96 7.03 19.86
N GLY A 9 14.77 5.75 19.58
CA GLY A 9 15.78 4.70 19.82
C GLY A 9 16.77 4.42 18.68
N ALA A 10 16.62 5.02 17.50
CA ALA A 10 17.37 4.68 16.29
C ALA A 10 18.51 5.66 15.96
N ALA A 11 19.20 6.20 16.96
CA ALA A 11 20.43 6.97 16.74
C ALA A 11 21.62 6.18 17.31
N ALA A 12 22.04 5.13 16.61
CA ALA A 12 23.34 4.51 16.82
C ALA A 12 24.11 4.54 15.50
N THR A 13 25.09 5.42 15.44
CA THR A 13 26.10 5.53 14.38
C THR A 13 26.98 4.29 14.36
N SER A 14 26.97 3.55 13.26
CA SER A 14 28.10 2.68 12.91
C SER A 14 28.53 2.99 11.48
N ALA A 15 29.66 3.67 11.36
CA ALA A 15 30.40 3.80 10.11
C ALA A 15 31.03 2.44 9.78
N GLY A 16 30.33 1.64 8.96
CA GLY A 16 30.85 0.43 8.34
C GLY A 16 30.94 0.66 6.85
N ALA A 17 32.15 0.47 6.28
CA ALA A 17 32.37 0.54 4.84
C ALA A 17 31.49 -0.47 4.09
N PRO A 18 30.95 -0.15 2.89
CA PRO A 18 30.08 -1.04 2.16
C PRO A 18 30.87 -2.20 1.55
N LEU A 19 30.60 -3.40 2.05
CA LEU A 19 30.93 -4.65 1.34
C LEU A 19 29.82 -4.92 0.30
N PHE A 20 29.81 -4.17 -0.80
CA PHE A 20 28.93 -4.48 -1.93
C PHE A 20 29.72 -5.35 -2.94
N GLY A 21 29.42 -6.64 -2.95
CA GLY A 21 29.70 -7.50 -4.11
C GLY A 21 29.02 -6.95 -5.35
N ALA A 22 29.59 -7.18 -6.54
CA ALA A 22 29.13 -6.67 -7.83
C ALA A 22 27.62 -6.86 -8.01
N VAL A 23 26.85 -5.80 -7.75
CA VAL A 23 25.42 -5.70 -7.96
C VAL A 23 25.23 -5.37 -9.43
N ASP A 24 24.33 -6.09 -10.10
CA ASP A 24 23.87 -5.78 -11.46
C ASP A 24 23.46 -4.30 -11.52
N GLN A 25 24.31 -3.46 -12.12
CA GLN A 25 24.24 -1.98 -12.00
C GLN A 25 23.12 -1.35 -12.85
N GLY A 26 22.20 -2.16 -13.41
CA GLY A 26 21.18 -1.69 -14.35
C GLY A 26 19.77 -1.50 -13.79
N VAL A 27 19.40 -2.16 -12.68
CA VAL A 27 18.03 -2.19 -12.19
C VAL A 27 17.92 -1.50 -10.83
N GLY A 28 17.35 -0.28 -10.82
CA GLY A 28 17.14 0.50 -9.60
C GLY A 28 16.31 1.75 -9.84
N PRO A 29 16.02 2.52 -8.78
CA PRO A 29 15.28 3.77 -8.88
C PRO A 29 15.92 4.75 -9.85
N ALA A 30 15.08 5.45 -10.62
CA ALA A 30 15.51 6.27 -11.73
C ALA A 30 16.13 7.62 -11.27
N THR A 31 17.17 8.06 -11.98
CA THR A 31 17.76 9.41 -11.76
C THR A 31 17.09 10.51 -12.56
N THR A 32 16.27 10.13 -13.56
CA THR A 32 15.51 11.04 -14.41
C THR A 32 14.07 10.55 -14.54
N ARG A 33 13.19 11.41 -15.06
CA ARG A 33 11.81 11.06 -15.36
C ARG A 33 11.75 10.08 -16.53
N THR A 34 11.62 8.80 -16.22
CA THR A 34 11.49 7.74 -17.22
C THR A 34 10.08 7.69 -17.83
N PRO A 35 9.87 7.03 -18.98
CA PRO A 35 8.53 6.80 -19.54
C PRO A 35 7.59 6.09 -18.53
N LEU A 36 8.09 5.12 -17.76
CA LEU A 36 7.33 4.42 -16.73
C LEU A 36 6.82 5.39 -15.66
N LEU A 37 7.70 6.21 -15.09
CA LEU A 37 7.32 7.18 -14.06
C LEU A 37 6.39 8.26 -14.62
N ALA A 38 6.62 8.71 -15.86
CA ALA A 38 5.74 9.64 -16.54
C ALA A 38 4.33 9.06 -16.80
N GLU A 39 4.22 7.76 -17.09
CA GLU A 39 2.92 7.09 -17.21
C GLU A 39 2.25 6.99 -15.84
N TYR A 40 2.98 6.62 -14.79
CA TYR A 40 2.46 6.58 -13.42
C TYR A 40 1.91 7.94 -12.96
N GLU A 41 2.65 9.03 -13.16
CA GLU A 41 2.20 10.39 -12.82
C GLU A 41 0.92 10.79 -13.57
N ARG A 42 0.76 10.37 -14.85
CA ARG A 42 -0.47 10.63 -15.61
C ARG A 42 -1.72 9.92 -15.07
N LEU A 43 -1.55 8.89 -14.25
CA LEU A 43 -2.70 8.23 -13.60
C LEU A 43 -3.39 9.14 -12.59
N GLN A 44 -2.66 9.99 -11.88
CA GLN A 44 -3.12 11.02 -10.95
C GLN A 44 -4.02 10.53 -9.81
N PHE A 45 -5.00 9.67 -10.08
CA PHE A 45 -5.99 9.22 -9.11
C PHE A 45 -6.17 7.71 -9.15
N GLY A 46 -5.99 7.07 -8.01
CA GLY A 46 -6.25 5.66 -7.77
C GLY A 46 -7.11 5.43 -6.53
N CYS A 47 -7.67 4.23 -6.43
CA CYS A 47 -8.33 3.75 -5.22
C CYS A 47 -7.56 2.55 -4.66
N SER A 48 -7.38 2.49 -3.34
CA SER A 48 -6.92 1.28 -2.65
C SER A 48 -8.06 0.66 -1.84
N TYR A 49 -7.93 -0.63 -1.55
CA TYR A 49 -8.94 -1.37 -0.79
C TYR A 49 -8.26 -2.10 0.35
N HIS A 50 -8.53 -1.63 1.59
CA HIS A 50 -8.19 -2.39 2.79
C HIS A 50 -9.34 -3.33 3.12
N PHE A 51 -9.14 -4.59 2.80
CA PHE A 51 -10.05 -5.68 3.07
C PHE A 51 -9.23 -6.93 3.41
N SER A 52 -9.37 -7.47 4.60
CA SER A 52 -8.61 -8.64 5.06
C SER A 52 -9.24 -9.14 6.37
N MET A 53 -8.55 -10.02 7.09
CA MET A 53 -8.94 -10.49 8.44
C MET A 53 -9.28 -9.33 9.39
N ASN A 54 -8.56 -8.21 9.28
CA ASN A 54 -8.76 -6.98 10.04
C ASN A 54 -10.21 -6.44 9.96
N THR A 55 -10.88 -6.60 8.81
CA THR A 55 -12.30 -6.23 8.63
C THR A 55 -13.23 -7.07 9.52
N PHE A 56 -12.89 -8.34 9.77
CA PHE A 56 -13.74 -9.27 10.52
C PHE A 56 -13.49 -9.23 12.02
N THR A 57 -12.32 -8.79 12.44
CA THR A 57 -11.99 -8.58 13.85
C THR A 57 -12.27 -7.16 14.32
N GLY A 58 -12.42 -6.21 13.40
CA GLY A 58 -12.60 -4.78 13.71
C GLY A 58 -11.33 -4.12 14.28
N ASP A 59 -10.16 -4.71 14.01
CA ASP A 59 -8.87 -4.21 14.48
C ASP A 59 -7.91 -4.00 13.29
N ASP A 60 -7.50 -2.75 13.05
CA ASP A 60 -6.53 -2.40 12.01
C ASP A 60 -5.15 -3.06 12.26
N TYR A 61 -4.88 -3.45 13.50
CA TYR A 61 -3.65 -4.10 13.94
C TYR A 61 -3.81 -5.60 14.23
N GLU A 62 -4.81 -6.28 13.64
CA GLU A 62 -4.97 -7.72 13.73
C GLU A 62 -3.68 -8.45 13.32
N ILE A 63 -3.21 -9.35 14.17
CA ILE A 63 -1.91 -9.99 14.08
C ILE A 63 -1.97 -11.48 13.69
N GLY A 64 -3.06 -11.95 13.10
CA GLY A 64 -3.22 -13.35 12.69
C GLY A 64 -3.49 -14.32 13.85
N ALA A 65 -4.08 -13.79 14.94
CA ALA A 65 -4.40 -14.59 16.13
C ALA A 65 -5.68 -15.42 15.99
N VAL A 66 -6.52 -15.11 15.01
CA VAL A 66 -7.79 -15.78 14.75
C VAL A 66 -7.67 -16.83 13.65
N PRO A 67 -8.50 -17.89 13.65
CA PRO A 67 -8.45 -18.91 12.59
C PRO A 67 -8.87 -18.35 11.23
N ALA A 68 -8.36 -18.91 10.13
CA ALA A 68 -8.70 -18.52 8.76
C ALA A 68 -10.20 -18.48 8.49
N THR A 69 -10.98 -19.35 9.15
CA THR A 69 -12.45 -19.45 9.03
C THR A 69 -13.19 -18.22 9.57
N THR A 70 -12.54 -17.33 10.30
CA THR A 70 -13.09 -16.02 10.72
C THR A 70 -13.35 -15.12 9.51
N TYR A 71 -12.54 -15.25 8.44
CA TYR A 71 -12.79 -14.56 7.18
C TYR A 71 -14.01 -15.18 6.48
N ASN A 72 -15.13 -14.45 6.48
CA ASN A 72 -16.40 -14.94 5.94
C ASN A 72 -17.28 -13.82 5.36
N PRO A 73 -16.89 -13.14 4.28
CA PRO A 73 -17.77 -12.17 3.62
C PRO A 73 -18.99 -12.86 3.03
N THR A 74 -20.20 -12.43 3.44
CA THR A 74 -21.46 -13.06 3.05
C THR A 74 -22.00 -12.59 1.71
N HIS A 75 -21.55 -11.43 1.21
CA HIS A 75 -22.02 -10.79 -0.03
C HIS A 75 -20.86 -10.14 -0.77
N LEU A 76 -19.73 -10.84 -0.86
CA LEU A 76 -18.51 -10.30 -1.51
C LEU A 76 -18.82 -9.84 -2.94
N ASP A 77 -18.56 -8.54 -3.21
CA ASP A 77 -18.84 -7.91 -4.50
C ASP A 77 -17.66 -6.99 -4.93
N VAL A 78 -16.60 -7.62 -5.37
CA VAL A 78 -15.39 -6.92 -5.85
C VAL A 78 -15.69 -6.04 -7.07
N LYS A 79 -16.69 -6.42 -7.87
CA LYS A 79 -17.14 -5.59 -8.99
C LYS A 79 -17.67 -4.24 -8.53
N GLN A 80 -18.45 -4.19 -7.44
CA GLN A 80 -18.93 -2.95 -6.85
C GLN A 80 -17.78 -2.02 -6.45
N TRP A 81 -16.70 -2.58 -5.88
CA TRP A 81 -15.53 -1.77 -5.49
C TRP A 81 -14.94 -1.05 -6.70
N ILE A 82 -14.78 -1.77 -7.80
CA ILE A 82 -14.21 -1.24 -9.05
C ILE A 82 -15.17 -0.24 -9.72
N ASP A 83 -16.48 -0.49 -9.70
CA ASP A 83 -17.49 0.44 -10.23
C ASP A 83 -17.48 1.79 -9.49
N ILE A 84 -17.21 1.77 -8.17
CA ILE A 84 -17.06 2.99 -7.36
C ILE A 84 -15.78 3.74 -7.75
N ALA A 85 -14.66 3.06 -7.91
CA ALA A 85 -13.42 3.69 -8.39
C ALA A 85 -13.61 4.35 -9.76
N LYS A 86 -14.31 3.71 -10.69
CA LYS A 86 -14.67 4.31 -11.98
C LYS A 86 -15.58 5.52 -11.83
N THR A 87 -16.55 5.46 -10.95
CA THR A 87 -17.45 6.60 -10.67
C THR A 87 -16.65 7.80 -10.17
N LEU A 88 -15.63 7.59 -9.37
CA LEU A 88 -14.71 8.63 -8.89
C LEU A 88 -13.80 9.17 -10.01
N GLY A 89 -13.61 8.45 -11.10
CA GLY A 89 -12.67 8.78 -12.16
C GLY A 89 -11.25 8.26 -11.89
N ALA A 90 -11.10 7.29 -10.99
CA ALA A 90 -9.83 6.63 -10.75
C ALA A 90 -9.33 5.93 -12.02
N ARG A 91 -8.02 5.88 -12.20
CA ARG A 91 -7.33 5.27 -13.34
C ARG A 91 -6.57 4.00 -12.97
N TYR A 92 -6.32 3.80 -11.68
CA TYR A 92 -5.74 2.57 -11.14
C TYR A 92 -6.37 2.20 -9.81
N ALA A 93 -6.19 0.95 -9.44
CA ALA A 93 -6.67 0.38 -8.19
C ALA A 93 -5.57 -0.46 -7.52
N VAL A 94 -5.52 -0.50 -6.20
CA VAL A 94 -4.54 -1.26 -5.42
C VAL A 94 -5.27 -2.09 -4.36
N LEU A 95 -5.03 -3.40 -4.33
CA LEU A 95 -5.62 -4.30 -3.34
C LEU A 95 -4.60 -4.64 -2.27
N THR A 96 -4.99 -4.61 -1.00
CA THR A 96 -4.21 -5.24 0.09
C THR A 96 -4.28 -6.76 -0.07
N ALA A 97 -3.43 -7.30 -0.95
CA ALA A 97 -3.41 -8.75 -1.19
C ALA A 97 -3.07 -9.53 0.09
N LYS A 98 -2.19 -8.99 0.93
CA LYS A 98 -1.88 -9.48 2.26
C LYS A 98 -1.52 -8.32 3.18
N HIS A 99 -2.22 -8.18 4.31
CA HIS A 99 -1.93 -7.22 5.37
C HIS A 99 -1.16 -7.88 6.54
N MET A 100 -0.89 -7.12 7.60
CA MET A 100 -0.10 -7.59 8.74
C MET A 100 -0.70 -8.76 9.53
N SER A 101 -1.98 -9.10 9.34
CA SER A 101 -2.55 -10.33 9.89
C SER A 101 -1.95 -11.61 9.28
N GLY A 102 -1.24 -11.49 8.15
CA GLY A 102 -0.69 -12.63 7.42
C GLY A 102 -1.70 -13.34 6.51
N PHE A 103 -2.99 -12.98 6.57
CA PHE A 103 -4.04 -13.62 5.78
C PHE A 103 -3.93 -13.22 4.31
N ALA A 104 -3.78 -14.21 3.42
CA ALA A 104 -3.67 -14.01 1.98
C ALA A 104 -5.04 -14.02 1.31
N LEU A 105 -5.34 -13.01 0.49
CA LEU A 105 -6.61 -12.89 -0.25
C LEU A 105 -6.64 -13.68 -1.57
N TRP A 106 -5.69 -14.60 -1.77
CA TRP A 106 -5.65 -15.54 -2.91
C TRP A 106 -5.23 -16.92 -2.42
N PRO A 107 -5.59 -18.00 -3.15
CA PRO A 107 -5.06 -19.33 -2.87
C PRO A 107 -3.55 -19.34 -3.11
N THR A 108 -2.77 -19.41 -2.03
CA THR A 108 -1.30 -19.39 -2.11
C THR A 108 -0.72 -20.79 -1.88
N ASP A 109 0.34 -21.12 -2.60
CA ASP A 109 0.97 -22.43 -2.52
C ASP A 109 1.70 -22.62 -1.18
N ASP A 110 1.65 -23.81 -0.62
CA ASP A 110 2.33 -24.20 0.65
C ASP A 110 1.97 -23.30 1.85
N TYR A 111 0.74 -22.81 1.90
CA TYR A 111 0.27 -21.94 2.96
C TYR A 111 -1.20 -22.17 3.27
N THR A 112 -1.60 -22.09 4.55
CA THR A 112 -2.96 -22.44 4.99
C THR A 112 -3.73 -21.28 5.64
N TYR A 113 -3.12 -20.11 5.77
CA TYR A 113 -3.78 -18.92 6.29
C TYR A 113 -4.20 -17.99 5.15
N ASP A 114 -5.11 -18.49 4.32
CA ASP A 114 -5.57 -17.85 3.09
C ASP A 114 -7.06 -18.10 2.82
N VAL A 115 -7.56 -17.53 1.73
CA VAL A 115 -8.96 -17.69 1.32
C VAL A 115 -9.35 -19.13 1.05
N ALA A 116 -8.44 -19.99 0.56
CA ALA A 116 -8.77 -21.39 0.26
C ALA A 116 -9.12 -22.20 1.53
N HIS A 117 -8.59 -21.78 2.68
CA HIS A 117 -8.79 -22.40 3.99
C HIS A 117 -9.80 -21.65 4.86
N SER A 118 -10.42 -20.62 4.34
CA SER A 118 -11.42 -19.79 5.03
C SER A 118 -12.86 -20.26 4.81
N SER A 119 -13.83 -19.60 5.44
CA SER A 119 -15.27 -19.87 5.23
C SER A 119 -15.74 -19.40 3.85
N ASN A 120 -15.19 -18.32 3.31
CA ASN A 120 -15.44 -17.85 1.94
C ASN A 120 -14.17 -18.07 1.10
N LYS A 121 -14.21 -18.99 0.16
CA LYS A 121 -13.06 -19.47 -0.62
C LYS A 121 -12.83 -18.69 -1.92
N THR A 122 -13.47 -17.54 -2.10
CA THR A 122 -13.31 -16.74 -3.31
C THR A 122 -11.88 -16.21 -3.40
N ASP A 123 -11.24 -16.40 -4.54
CA ASP A 123 -9.97 -15.76 -4.90
C ASP A 123 -10.22 -14.26 -5.14
N VAL A 124 -10.06 -13.47 -4.10
CA VAL A 124 -10.32 -12.02 -4.14
C VAL A 124 -9.33 -11.30 -5.05
N VAL A 125 -8.06 -11.73 -5.08
CA VAL A 125 -7.06 -11.16 -6.00
C VAL A 125 -7.44 -11.44 -7.45
N GLY A 126 -7.86 -12.66 -7.75
CA GLY A 126 -8.34 -13.05 -9.09
C GLY A 126 -9.56 -12.23 -9.53
N GLU A 127 -10.58 -12.11 -8.68
CA GLU A 127 -11.76 -11.28 -8.91
C GLU A 127 -11.40 -9.80 -9.10
N PHE A 128 -10.51 -9.27 -8.28
CA PHE A 128 -10.04 -7.89 -8.38
C PHE A 128 -9.35 -7.63 -9.73
N VAL A 129 -8.43 -8.47 -10.12
CA VAL A 129 -7.71 -8.36 -11.39
C VAL A 129 -8.66 -8.49 -12.59
N ALA A 130 -9.59 -9.44 -12.55
CA ALA A 130 -10.57 -9.63 -13.62
C ALA A 130 -11.47 -8.40 -13.79
N ASN A 131 -11.99 -7.85 -12.68
CA ASN A 131 -12.86 -6.66 -12.72
C ASN A 131 -12.08 -5.39 -13.13
N CYS A 132 -10.83 -5.21 -12.70
CA CYS A 132 -9.98 -4.11 -13.17
C CYS A 132 -9.76 -4.19 -14.69
N LYS A 133 -9.38 -5.36 -15.22
CA LYS A 133 -9.19 -5.58 -16.66
C LYS A 133 -10.48 -5.31 -17.45
N ALA A 134 -11.61 -5.86 -17.02
CA ALA A 134 -12.92 -5.65 -17.66
C ALA A 134 -13.34 -4.17 -17.67
N SER A 135 -12.90 -3.40 -16.67
CA SER A 135 -13.23 -1.99 -16.50
C SER A 135 -12.22 -1.03 -17.11
N GLY A 136 -11.09 -1.53 -17.65
CA GLY A 136 -10.00 -0.73 -18.20
C GLY A 136 -9.19 0.03 -17.13
N LEU A 137 -9.31 -0.34 -15.85
CA LEU A 137 -8.47 0.18 -14.77
C LEU A 137 -7.11 -0.54 -14.76
N LYS A 138 -6.05 0.21 -14.56
CA LYS A 138 -4.77 -0.36 -14.15
C LYS A 138 -4.89 -0.89 -12.72
N TYR A 139 -4.04 -1.84 -12.32
CA TYR A 139 -4.09 -2.40 -10.97
C TYR A 139 -2.72 -2.69 -10.39
N GLY A 140 -2.67 -2.84 -9.08
CA GLY A 140 -1.48 -3.17 -8.31
C GLY A 140 -1.81 -3.84 -6.99
N TYR A 141 -0.75 -4.21 -6.27
CA TYR A 141 -0.83 -4.93 -5.02
C TYR A 141 -0.15 -4.17 -3.90
N TYR A 142 -0.73 -4.26 -2.73
CA TYR A 142 -0.09 -3.99 -1.45
C TYR A 142 0.26 -5.34 -0.80
N TYR A 143 1.45 -5.43 -0.26
CA TYR A 143 1.94 -6.59 0.47
C TYR A 143 2.67 -6.14 1.75
N CYS A 144 2.20 -6.58 2.91
CA CYS A 144 2.84 -6.30 4.20
C CYS A 144 3.92 -7.33 4.51
N ILE A 145 5.12 -6.85 4.88
CA ILE A 145 6.23 -7.69 5.31
C ILE A 145 6.02 -8.23 6.74
N LEU A 146 5.48 -7.40 7.64
CA LEU A 146 5.14 -7.84 8.98
C LEU A 146 4.00 -8.87 8.95
N ASP A 147 4.23 -10.01 9.59
CA ASP A 147 3.28 -11.11 9.64
C ASP A 147 3.51 -11.95 10.90
N PRO A 148 2.94 -11.55 12.04
CA PRO A 148 3.10 -12.27 13.30
C PRO A 148 2.61 -13.72 13.27
N HIS A 149 1.66 -14.05 12.38
CA HIS A 149 1.20 -15.44 12.18
C HIS A 149 2.35 -16.35 11.75
N ASN A 150 3.17 -15.90 10.80
CA ASN A 150 4.33 -16.65 10.29
C ASN A 150 5.61 -16.41 11.09
N GLU A 151 5.72 -15.25 11.75
CA GLU A 151 6.87 -14.94 12.60
C GLU A 151 6.81 -15.67 13.97
N GLY A 152 5.65 -16.20 14.34
CA GLY A 152 5.39 -16.87 15.62
C GLY A 152 5.30 -15.94 16.81
N LYS A 153 5.50 -14.64 16.61
CA LYS A 153 5.36 -13.59 17.65
C LYS A 153 5.15 -12.23 17.02
N PHE A 154 4.50 -11.35 17.76
CA PHE A 154 4.43 -9.93 17.39
C PHE A 154 5.59 -9.16 18.02
N ASP A 155 6.50 -8.66 17.19
CA ASP A 155 7.60 -7.81 17.62
C ASP A 155 8.00 -6.82 16.52
N TRP A 156 7.76 -5.54 16.75
CA TRP A 156 8.10 -4.48 15.79
C TRP A 156 9.60 -4.37 15.47
N ASN A 157 10.47 -4.80 16.37
CA ASN A 157 11.91 -4.59 16.29
C ASN A 157 12.69 -5.80 15.77
N SER A 158 12.08 -7.00 15.75
CA SER A 158 12.74 -8.19 15.23
C SER A 158 12.72 -8.22 13.70
N MET A 159 13.81 -8.72 13.11
CA MET A 159 13.82 -9.07 11.70
C MET A 159 12.99 -10.31 11.44
N VAL A 160 12.39 -10.44 10.27
CA VAL A 160 11.69 -11.65 9.88
C VAL A 160 12.66 -12.83 9.78
N PRO A 161 12.27 -14.04 10.19
CA PRO A 161 13.12 -15.22 10.05
C PRO A 161 13.26 -15.65 8.58
N ASP A 162 14.37 -16.32 8.23
CA ASP A 162 14.70 -16.70 6.84
C ASP A 162 13.62 -17.57 6.17
N HIS A 163 13.01 -18.50 6.93
CA HIS A 163 11.93 -19.33 6.38
C HIS A 163 10.74 -18.48 5.93
N TYR A 164 10.39 -17.45 6.72
CA TYR A 164 9.30 -16.55 6.37
C TYR A 164 9.71 -15.60 5.22
N TYR A 165 10.94 -15.11 5.19
CA TYR A 165 11.42 -14.35 4.04
C TYR A 165 11.36 -15.15 2.73
N SER A 166 11.63 -16.45 2.80
CA SER A 166 11.47 -17.35 1.65
C SER A 166 10.01 -17.48 1.22
N LEU A 167 9.06 -17.48 2.15
CA LEU A 167 7.62 -17.43 1.84
C LEU A 167 7.24 -16.10 1.17
N ILE A 168 7.73 -14.95 1.66
CA ILE A 168 7.49 -13.63 1.05
C ILE A 168 7.89 -13.65 -0.43
N LYS A 169 9.07 -14.17 -0.77
CA LYS A 169 9.51 -14.25 -2.17
C LYS A 169 8.60 -15.13 -3.04
N ARG A 170 8.15 -16.27 -2.52
CA ARG A 170 7.20 -17.14 -3.23
C ARG A 170 5.87 -16.42 -3.46
N GLN A 171 5.28 -15.84 -2.43
CA GLN A 171 4.00 -15.13 -2.51
C GLN A 171 4.05 -13.93 -3.44
N VAL A 172 5.12 -13.14 -3.42
CA VAL A 172 5.34 -12.04 -4.38
C VAL A 172 5.46 -12.59 -5.81
N THR A 173 6.17 -13.71 -5.99
CA THR A 173 6.26 -14.37 -7.31
C THR A 173 4.89 -14.83 -7.79
N GLU A 174 4.07 -15.45 -6.93
CA GLU A 174 2.70 -15.86 -7.25
C GLU A 174 1.84 -14.68 -7.72
N LEU A 175 1.84 -13.57 -6.98
CA LEU A 175 1.06 -12.37 -7.35
C LEU A 175 1.41 -11.87 -8.75
N HIS A 176 2.69 -11.89 -9.12
CA HIS A 176 3.13 -11.40 -10.42
C HIS A 176 3.07 -12.45 -11.55
N THR A 177 2.95 -13.74 -11.24
CA THR A 177 2.86 -14.84 -12.24
C THR A 177 1.45 -15.39 -12.41
N LYS A 178 0.70 -15.59 -11.32
CA LYS A 178 -0.71 -16.03 -11.37
C LYS A 178 -1.64 -14.88 -11.84
N TYR A 179 -1.31 -13.63 -11.49
CA TYR A 179 -2.13 -12.44 -11.82
C TYR A 179 -1.28 -11.35 -12.50
N PRO A 180 -0.73 -11.62 -13.70
CA PRO A 180 0.24 -10.75 -14.37
C PRO A 180 -0.38 -9.45 -14.88
N GLY A 181 0.45 -8.38 -14.94
CA GLY A 181 0.08 -7.08 -15.49
C GLY A 181 -0.15 -5.98 -14.44
N ALA A 182 0.18 -6.22 -13.19
CA ALA A 182 0.16 -5.19 -12.16
C ALA A 182 1.15 -4.07 -12.50
N ILE A 183 0.70 -2.80 -12.41
CA ILE A 183 1.56 -1.64 -12.67
C ILE A 183 2.17 -1.06 -11.40
N TYR A 184 1.81 -1.59 -10.25
CA TYR A 184 2.14 -1.05 -8.94
C TYR A 184 2.31 -2.18 -7.92
N GLN A 185 3.40 -2.13 -7.15
CA GLN A 185 3.65 -3.01 -6.02
C GLN A 185 4.08 -2.18 -4.83
N LEU A 186 3.28 -2.17 -3.77
CA LEU A 186 3.65 -1.56 -2.51
C LEU A 186 4.10 -2.65 -1.53
N PHE A 187 5.25 -2.43 -0.91
CA PHE A 187 5.72 -3.17 0.25
C PHE A 187 5.57 -2.31 1.50
N ASP A 188 4.96 -2.85 2.53
CA ASP A 188 4.75 -2.16 3.80
C ASP A 188 5.54 -2.82 4.93
N ILE A 189 5.93 -2.00 5.92
CA ILE A 189 6.68 -2.44 7.12
C ILE A 189 8.03 -3.11 6.73
N THR A 190 8.70 -2.55 5.75
CA THR A 190 9.93 -3.10 5.16
C THR A 190 11.16 -3.02 6.06
N TRP A 191 11.11 -2.29 7.18
CA TRP A 191 12.22 -2.31 8.16
C TRP A 191 12.39 -3.67 8.84
N LYS A 192 11.44 -4.58 8.67
CA LYS A 192 11.49 -5.95 9.17
C LYS A 192 12.41 -6.87 8.35
N ILE A 193 12.92 -6.40 7.21
CA ILE A 193 13.87 -7.10 6.36
C ILE A 193 15.12 -6.23 6.10
N THR A 194 16.25 -6.88 5.79
CA THR A 194 17.50 -6.19 5.53
C THR A 194 17.46 -5.35 4.24
N LEU A 195 18.38 -4.39 4.12
CA LEU A 195 18.50 -3.62 2.88
C LEU A 195 18.75 -4.52 1.66
N GLU A 196 19.56 -5.58 1.83
CA GLU A 196 19.83 -6.55 0.77
C GLU A 196 18.56 -7.30 0.36
N GLN A 197 17.77 -7.76 1.32
CA GLN A 197 16.47 -8.42 1.06
C GLN A 197 15.47 -7.47 0.38
N ARG A 198 15.44 -6.18 0.73
CA ARG A 198 14.64 -5.18 0.01
C ARG A 198 15.06 -5.03 -1.44
N TRP A 199 16.35 -4.97 -1.71
CA TRP A 199 16.89 -4.96 -3.08
C TRP A 199 16.55 -6.25 -3.83
N GLU A 200 16.60 -7.40 -3.17
CA GLU A 200 16.22 -8.68 -3.77
C GLU A 200 14.74 -8.68 -4.20
N LEU A 201 13.82 -8.22 -3.34
CA LEU A 201 12.40 -8.08 -3.68
C LEU A 201 12.17 -7.07 -4.82
N TYR A 202 12.86 -5.93 -4.78
CA TYR A 202 12.78 -4.94 -5.85
C TYR A 202 13.17 -5.55 -7.21
N ARG A 203 14.31 -6.22 -7.27
CA ARG A 203 14.80 -6.87 -8.50
C ARG A 203 13.90 -8.04 -8.93
N LEU A 204 13.37 -8.81 -7.98
CA LEU A 204 12.42 -9.88 -8.25
C LEU A 204 11.19 -9.34 -8.99
N VAL A 205 10.56 -8.30 -8.47
CA VAL A 205 9.39 -7.68 -9.12
C VAL A 205 9.76 -7.12 -10.49
N LYS A 206 10.87 -6.38 -10.62
CA LYS A 206 11.33 -5.83 -11.91
C LYS A 206 11.65 -6.91 -12.94
N LYS A 207 12.17 -8.07 -12.51
CA LYS A 207 12.42 -9.22 -13.38
C LYS A 207 11.12 -9.85 -13.87
N LEU A 208 10.12 -9.99 -13.00
CA LEU A 208 8.81 -10.57 -13.35
C LEU A 208 7.95 -9.59 -14.16
N ASN A 209 8.09 -8.30 -13.86
CA ASN A 209 7.30 -7.24 -14.46
C ASN A 209 8.09 -5.92 -14.49
N PRO A 210 8.85 -5.64 -15.55
CA PRO A 210 9.67 -4.43 -15.64
C PRO A 210 8.85 -3.13 -15.69
N ASN A 211 7.55 -3.20 -16.01
CA ASN A 211 6.65 -2.06 -16.07
C ASN A 211 5.92 -1.80 -14.73
N CYS A 212 6.30 -2.49 -13.67
CA CYS A 212 5.74 -2.27 -12.34
C CYS A 212 6.50 -1.17 -11.60
N VAL A 213 5.80 -0.16 -11.11
CA VAL A 213 6.32 0.84 -10.16
C VAL A 213 6.35 0.21 -8.77
N ILE A 214 7.48 0.31 -8.08
CA ILE A 214 7.67 -0.27 -6.74
C ILE A 214 7.68 0.84 -5.71
N VAL A 215 6.89 0.67 -4.66
CA VAL A 215 6.74 1.61 -3.55
C VAL A 215 7.12 0.92 -2.25
N ASP A 216 8.08 1.49 -1.55
CA ASP A 216 8.41 1.11 -0.18
C ASP A 216 7.78 2.12 0.78
N ASN A 217 6.77 1.70 1.56
CA ASN A 217 5.97 2.59 2.39
C ASN A 217 6.74 3.20 3.57
N GLN A 218 7.89 2.72 3.94
CA GLN A 218 8.67 3.21 5.07
C GLN A 218 9.71 4.27 4.69
N GLY A 219 9.59 4.85 3.49
CA GLY A 219 10.57 5.76 2.92
C GLY A 219 10.73 7.13 3.58
N PHE A 220 9.92 7.52 4.61
CA PHE A 220 9.83 8.91 4.99
C PHE A 220 10.10 9.20 6.46
N ASP A 221 10.83 10.30 6.68
CA ASP A 221 10.84 11.01 7.96
C ASP A 221 9.60 11.91 8.05
N GLN A 222 8.55 11.40 8.67
CA GLN A 222 7.31 12.14 8.88
C GLN A 222 7.52 13.46 9.65
N SER A 223 8.59 13.59 10.44
CA SER A 223 8.87 14.81 11.21
C SER A 223 9.20 16.01 10.33
N ARG A 224 9.68 15.81 9.09
CA ARG A 224 10.05 16.85 8.14
C ARG A 224 8.94 17.24 7.17
N ARG A 225 7.83 16.51 7.14
CA ARG A 225 6.68 16.77 6.24
C ARG A 225 6.02 18.13 6.49
N ASN A 226 5.91 18.54 7.75
CA ASN A 226 5.33 19.83 8.13
C ASN A 226 6.17 21.04 7.68
N GLN A 227 7.36 20.81 7.09
CA GLN A 227 8.28 21.88 6.65
C GLN A 227 8.29 22.07 5.13
N GLY A 228 7.37 21.42 4.38
CA GLY A 228 7.31 21.53 2.91
C GLY A 228 8.51 20.92 2.19
N ARG A 229 9.31 20.10 2.87
CA ARG A 229 10.48 19.43 2.30
C ARG A 229 10.13 17.97 1.99
N ILE A 230 10.46 17.54 0.78
CA ILE A 230 10.50 16.12 0.44
C ILE A 230 11.68 15.51 1.19
N CYS A 231 11.41 14.51 2.01
CA CYS A 231 12.43 13.89 2.85
C CYS A 231 13.23 12.85 2.07
N GLU A 232 14.46 12.60 2.52
CA GLU A 232 15.24 11.46 2.05
C GLU A 232 14.47 10.16 2.36
N PRO A 233 14.37 9.22 1.42
CA PRO A 233 13.72 7.95 1.68
C PRO A 233 14.48 7.17 2.76
N LYS A 234 13.81 6.80 3.84
CA LYS A 234 14.37 5.91 4.88
C LYS A 234 14.35 4.46 4.44
N SER A 235 13.43 4.11 3.57
CA SER A 235 13.37 2.80 2.94
C SER A 235 13.83 2.92 1.51
N TRP A 236 14.62 1.96 1.13
CA TRP A 236 15.27 1.90 -0.15
C TRP A 236 15.41 0.44 -0.57
N PRO A 237 15.19 0.06 -1.84
CA PRO A 237 14.88 0.94 -2.98
C PRO A 237 13.38 1.22 -3.16
N THR A 238 13.04 2.39 -3.70
CA THR A 238 11.66 2.78 -4.06
C THR A 238 11.64 3.62 -5.33
N ASP A 239 10.58 3.51 -6.15
CA ASP A 239 10.38 4.33 -7.35
C ASP A 239 9.55 5.59 -7.08
N VAL A 240 8.76 5.60 -6.01
CA VAL A 240 7.77 6.63 -5.68
C VAL A 240 7.86 6.97 -4.20
N ILE A 241 7.63 8.22 -3.90
CA ILE A 241 7.46 8.69 -2.54
C ILE A 241 6.01 8.46 -2.09
N ASN A 242 5.77 7.54 -1.15
CA ASN A 242 4.45 7.34 -0.58
C ASN A 242 4.23 8.22 0.65
N GLY A 243 3.16 9.00 0.60
CA GLY A 243 2.69 9.89 1.66
C GLY A 243 1.50 9.30 2.40
N GLU A 244 1.69 8.19 3.12
CA GLU A 244 0.64 7.60 3.95
C GLU A 244 0.11 8.59 4.99
N ASP A 245 -1.21 8.80 4.98
CA ASP A 245 -1.95 9.68 5.89
C ASP A 245 -1.34 11.09 6.03
N THR A 246 -0.92 11.66 4.90
CA THR A 246 -0.33 13.00 4.87
C THR A 246 -0.88 13.85 3.77
N LEU A 247 -0.74 15.17 3.99
CA LEU A 247 -1.05 16.16 2.97
C LEU A 247 -0.12 16.00 1.76
N PRO A 248 -0.62 16.30 0.55
CA PRO A 248 0.22 16.34 -0.64
C PRO A 248 1.32 17.40 -0.52
N PRO A 249 2.39 17.28 -1.30
CA PRO A 249 3.41 18.30 -1.36
C PRO A 249 2.82 19.64 -1.85
N PRO A 250 3.43 20.77 -1.50
CA PRO A 250 2.99 22.09 -1.98
C PRO A 250 3.13 22.19 -3.51
N GLU A 251 2.38 23.13 -4.09
CA GLU A 251 2.51 23.46 -5.50
C GLU A 251 3.96 23.86 -5.85
N GLY A 252 4.47 23.32 -6.97
CA GLY A 252 5.84 23.60 -7.41
C GLY A 252 6.93 22.82 -6.66
N HIS A 253 6.58 21.79 -5.87
CA HIS A 253 7.60 20.93 -5.25
C HIS A 253 8.52 20.31 -6.32
N ASN A 254 9.78 20.09 -5.92
CA ASN A 254 10.77 19.42 -6.77
C ASN A 254 10.70 17.91 -6.56
N PRO A 255 10.41 17.08 -7.60
CA PRO A 255 10.40 15.63 -7.49
C PRO A 255 11.79 15.01 -7.39
N HIS A 256 12.86 15.79 -7.47
CA HIS A 256 14.22 15.29 -7.31
C HIS A 256 14.62 15.18 -5.85
N VAL A 257 15.10 14.02 -5.46
CA VAL A 257 15.52 13.68 -4.09
C VAL A 257 16.99 13.31 -4.10
N MET A 258 17.76 13.86 -3.15
CA MET A 258 19.14 13.44 -2.89
C MET A 258 19.14 12.28 -1.90
N PHE A 259 19.78 11.17 -2.26
CA PHE A 259 20.00 10.05 -1.38
C PHE A 259 21.41 9.47 -1.59
N GLU A 260 22.19 9.32 -0.53
CA GLU A 260 23.59 8.85 -0.56
C GLU A 260 24.45 9.54 -1.62
N GLY A 261 24.32 10.86 -1.74
CA GLY A 261 25.11 11.69 -2.68
C GLY A 261 24.67 11.60 -4.15
N LYS A 262 23.61 10.86 -4.47
CA LYS A 262 23.07 10.73 -5.81
C LYS A 262 21.66 11.31 -5.90
N GLN A 263 21.36 11.97 -7.02
CA GLN A 263 20.02 12.52 -7.28
C GLN A 263 19.15 11.45 -7.95
N TYR A 264 17.89 11.36 -7.49
CA TYR A 264 16.86 10.49 -8.05
C TYR A 264 15.61 11.29 -8.40
N TYR A 265 14.87 10.85 -9.41
CA TYR A 265 13.55 11.37 -9.75
C TYR A 265 12.48 10.51 -9.09
N MET A 266 11.70 11.08 -8.18
CA MET A 266 10.69 10.36 -7.42
C MET A 266 9.36 11.10 -7.45
N PRO A 267 8.37 10.62 -8.21
CA PRO A 267 7.00 11.11 -8.10
C PRO A 267 6.47 10.95 -6.68
N PHE A 268 5.53 11.79 -6.30
CA PHE A 268 4.88 11.70 -5.00
C PHE A 268 3.49 11.06 -5.13
N GLU A 269 3.15 10.20 -4.19
CA GLU A 269 1.81 9.66 -3.98
C GLU A 269 1.32 10.05 -2.59
N THR A 270 0.15 10.67 -2.52
CA THR A 270 -0.56 10.92 -1.27
C THR A 270 -1.55 9.78 -1.07
N TRP A 271 -1.44 9.05 0.02
CA TRP A 271 -2.30 7.92 0.33
C TRP A 271 -3.16 8.22 1.55
N LEU A 272 -4.47 8.34 1.33
CA LEU A 272 -5.43 8.79 2.35
C LEU A 272 -6.55 7.77 2.53
N PRO A 273 -6.92 7.44 3.79
CA PRO A 273 -8.12 6.67 4.08
C PRO A 273 -9.38 7.53 4.01
N THR A 274 -10.51 6.90 3.71
CA THR A 274 -11.84 7.53 3.81
C THR A 274 -12.48 7.34 5.18
N GLY A 275 -11.89 6.53 6.04
CA GLY A 275 -12.41 6.22 7.37
C GLY A 275 -12.26 7.36 8.38
N PRO A 276 -12.89 7.22 9.55
CA PRO A 276 -12.84 8.23 10.60
C PRO A 276 -11.46 8.31 11.26
N ILE A 277 -11.21 9.44 11.92
CA ILE A 277 -10.00 9.62 12.73
C ILE A 277 -10.18 8.88 14.06
N TYR A 278 -9.20 8.04 14.41
CA TYR A 278 -9.21 7.29 15.66
C TYR A 278 -9.03 8.16 16.90
N LYS A 279 -9.79 7.85 17.95
CA LYS A 279 -9.51 8.29 19.32
C LYS A 279 -9.03 7.06 20.12
N PRO A 280 -7.94 7.14 20.89
CA PRO A 280 -7.24 8.34 21.36
C PRO A 280 -6.08 8.82 20.49
N MET A 281 -5.87 8.28 19.30
CA MET A 281 -4.79 8.70 18.39
C MET A 281 -5.35 9.63 17.29
N PRO A 282 -5.52 10.94 17.56
CA PRO A 282 -6.30 11.86 16.73
C PRO A 282 -5.68 12.18 15.36
N ARG A 283 -4.66 11.44 14.93
CA ARG A 283 -4.00 11.57 13.62
C ARG A 283 -3.93 10.25 12.83
N MET A 284 -4.55 9.19 13.34
CA MET A 284 -4.68 7.93 12.64
C MET A 284 -6.12 7.73 12.21
N HIS A 285 -6.29 7.56 10.91
CA HIS A 285 -7.56 7.20 10.32
C HIS A 285 -7.76 5.69 10.34
N SER A 286 -9.02 5.23 10.25
CA SER A 286 -9.32 3.83 10.04
C SER A 286 -9.02 3.45 8.59
N TRP A 287 -8.15 2.47 8.40
CA TRP A 287 -7.86 1.88 7.10
C TRP A 287 -8.86 0.80 6.73
N PHE A 288 -9.27 -0.01 7.72
CA PHE A 288 -10.28 -1.05 7.57
C PHE A 288 -11.64 -0.57 8.04
N TRP A 289 -12.69 -1.17 7.50
CA TRP A 289 -14.04 -0.98 8.00
C TRP A 289 -14.22 -1.61 9.39
N ARG A 290 -15.05 -0.96 10.22
CA ARG A 290 -15.49 -1.39 11.55
C ARG A 290 -16.94 -1.00 11.74
N ASN A 291 -17.60 -1.56 12.75
CA ASN A 291 -19.03 -1.26 13.04
C ASN A 291 -19.33 0.23 13.29
N ASP A 292 -18.33 0.99 13.74
CA ASP A 292 -18.43 2.44 13.96
C ASP A 292 -17.85 3.28 12.81
N PHE A 293 -17.56 2.65 11.66
CA PHE A 293 -16.98 3.31 10.50
C PHE A 293 -17.96 4.34 9.92
N THR A 294 -17.48 5.55 9.73
CA THR A 294 -18.15 6.63 9.03
C THR A 294 -17.21 7.22 7.99
N THR A 295 -17.74 7.51 6.79
CA THR A 295 -16.94 8.08 5.73
C THR A 295 -16.69 9.57 5.98
N GLN A 296 -15.47 10.04 5.73
CA GLN A 296 -15.15 11.46 5.80
C GLN A 296 -16.06 12.29 4.88
N PRO A 297 -16.34 13.56 5.22
CA PRO A 297 -17.16 14.43 4.39
C PRO A 297 -16.63 14.57 2.96
N ALA A 298 -17.52 14.56 1.97
CA ALA A 298 -17.16 14.62 0.56
C ALA A 298 -16.29 15.84 0.19
N ASP A 299 -16.49 16.98 0.89
CA ASP A 299 -15.67 18.18 0.66
C ASP A 299 -14.24 18.00 1.11
N VAL A 300 -13.98 17.28 2.20
CA VAL A 300 -12.66 16.98 2.70
C VAL A 300 -11.88 16.15 1.65
N ILE A 301 -12.50 15.09 1.15
CA ILE A 301 -11.88 14.21 0.14
C ILE A 301 -11.66 14.96 -1.19
N ALA A 302 -12.66 15.75 -1.65
CA ALA A 302 -12.52 16.53 -2.89
C ALA A 302 -11.42 17.60 -2.78
N ASN A 303 -11.27 18.24 -1.62
CA ASN A 303 -10.20 19.22 -1.39
C ASN A 303 -8.82 18.54 -1.36
N ALA A 304 -8.70 17.35 -0.77
CA ALA A 304 -7.47 16.56 -0.83
C ALA A 304 -7.10 16.21 -2.27
N TYR A 305 -8.07 15.79 -3.10
CA TYR A 305 -7.83 15.55 -4.53
C TYR A 305 -7.29 16.80 -5.24
N ARG A 306 -7.94 17.96 -5.06
CA ARG A 306 -7.49 19.22 -5.69
C ARG A 306 -6.10 19.62 -5.25
N ALA A 307 -5.77 19.41 -3.96
CA ALA A 307 -4.44 19.67 -3.43
C ALA A 307 -3.38 18.74 -4.05
N CYS A 308 -3.71 17.45 -4.25
CA CYS A 308 -2.84 16.50 -4.96
C CYS A 308 -2.57 16.96 -6.41
N ILE A 309 -3.61 17.38 -7.14
CA ILE A 309 -3.44 17.88 -8.51
C ILE A 309 -2.51 19.11 -8.55
N LYS A 310 -2.70 20.07 -7.64
CA LYS A 310 -1.83 21.26 -7.53
C LYS A 310 -0.38 20.89 -7.16
N GLY A 311 -0.23 19.94 -6.23
CA GLY A 311 1.07 19.45 -5.78
C GLY A 311 1.72 18.46 -6.75
N LYS A 312 1.11 18.14 -7.90
CA LYS A 312 1.59 17.10 -8.84
C LYS A 312 1.85 15.75 -8.15
N SER A 313 1.00 15.40 -7.19
CA SER A 313 0.99 14.12 -6.49
C SER A 313 -0.12 13.24 -7.04
N ASN A 314 0.11 11.95 -7.15
CA ASN A 314 -1.00 11.04 -7.30
C ASN A 314 -1.79 10.97 -5.98
N LEU A 315 -3.11 10.89 -6.05
CA LEU A 315 -3.93 10.51 -4.91
C LEU A 315 -4.26 9.02 -4.99
N LEU A 316 -3.92 8.27 -3.96
CA LEU A 316 -4.41 6.93 -3.72
C LEU A 316 -5.43 7.00 -2.56
N LEU A 317 -6.71 6.86 -2.87
CA LEU A 317 -7.80 6.99 -1.89
C LEU A 317 -8.26 5.61 -1.42
N ASN A 318 -8.14 5.33 -0.13
CA ASN A 318 -8.55 4.05 0.42
C ASN A 318 -10.06 3.98 0.63
N LEU A 319 -10.66 2.94 0.05
CA LEU A 319 -12.05 2.52 0.25
C LEU A 319 -12.06 1.23 1.07
N SER A 320 -12.91 1.17 2.08
CA SER A 320 -12.91 0.06 3.04
C SER A 320 -14.21 -0.75 2.92
N PRO A 321 -14.20 -1.90 2.23
CA PRO A 321 -15.37 -2.79 2.23
C PRO A 321 -15.67 -3.28 3.64
N ASP A 322 -16.94 -3.45 3.96
CA ASP A 322 -17.42 -3.97 5.22
C ASP A 322 -17.28 -5.50 5.34
N ASN A 323 -17.68 -6.07 6.46
CA ASN A 323 -17.58 -7.51 6.71
C ASN A 323 -18.55 -8.36 5.84
N THR A 324 -19.46 -7.76 5.10
CA THR A 324 -20.22 -8.47 4.07
C THR A 324 -19.42 -8.60 2.77
N GLY A 325 -18.37 -7.80 2.58
CA GLY A 325 -17.56 -7.73 1.38
C GLY A 325 -18.02 -6.68 0.38
N ARG A 326 -18.80 -5.68 0.83
CA ARG A 326 -19.29 -4.55 0.03
C ARG A 326 -18.84 -3.22 0.62
N ILE A 327 -18.68 -2.22 -0.21
CA ILE A 327 -18.58 -0.83 0.27
C ILE A 327 -20.00 -0.39 0.65
N THR A 328 -20.18 0.15 1.87
CA THR A 328 -21.49 0.51 2.42
C THR A 328 -22.22 1.55 1.57
N ASP A 329 -23.55 1.55 1.59
CA ASP A 329 -24.37 2.49 0.82
C ASP A 329 -24.09 3.95 1.23
N GLU A 330 -23.77 4.20 2.50
CA GLU A 330 -23.34 5.50 2.99
C GLU A 330 -22.06 5.97 2.30
N ALA A 331 -21.02 5.11 2.27
CA ALA A 331 -19.76 5.39 1.61
C ALA A 331 -19.95 5.57 0.09
N VAL A 332 -20.77 4.73 -0.56
CA VAL A 332 -21.13 4.86 -1.99
C VAL A 332 -21.77 6.22 -2.27
N SER A 333 -22.75 6.63 -1.42
CA SER A 333 -23.39 7.93 -1.55
C SER A 333 -22.40 9.08 -1.42
N THR A 334 -21.48 8.99 -0.45
CA THR A 334 -20.43 9.98 -0.25
C THR A 334 -19.47 10.03 -1.45
N MET A 335 -19.04 8.88 -1.99
CA MET A 335 -18.17 8.82 -3.17
C MET A 335 -18.83 9.43 -4.41
N ARG A 336 -20.13 9.26 -4.61
CA ARG A 336 -20.86 9.95 -5.69
C ARG A 336 -20.80 11.48 -5.54
N LYS A 337 -20.96 12.00 -4.30
CA LYS A 337 -20.81 13.44 -4.03
C LYS A 337 -19.37 13.92 -4.28
N VAL A 338 -18.36 13.13 -3.90
CA VAL A 338 -16.95 13.42 -4.23
C VAL A 338 -16.76 13.52 -5.74
N ALA A 339 -17.25 12.53 -6.50
CA ALA A 339 -17.16 12.51 -7.96
C ALA A 339 -17.77 13.76 -8.62
N GLN A 340 -18.91 14.23 -8.10
CA GLN A 340 -19.53 15.48 -8.57
C GLN A 340 -18.63 16.69 -8.30
N ARG A 341 -18.05 16.80 -7.09
CA ARG A 341 -17.22 17.93 -6.66
C ARG A 341 -15.87 18.03 -7.36
N ILE A 342 -15.28 16.90 -7.73
CA ILE A 342 -13.97 16.91 -8.42
C ILE A 342 -14.11 17.20 -9.92
N ARG A 343 -15.32 17.06 -10.49
CA ARG A 343 -15.62 17.38 -11.88
C ARG A 343 -16.13 18.81 -12.09
N ALA A 344 -16.63 19.42 -11.01
CA ALA A 344 -17.05 20.82 -11.01
C ALA A 344 -15.86 21.78 -10.93
#